data_a70ebf77fffded7a900f8e2b6ab68ece
#
_entry.id   a70ebf77fffded7a900f8e2b6ab68ece
#
_cell.length_a   1.000
_cell.length_b   1.000
_cell.length_c   1.000
_cell.angle_alpha   90.00
_cell.angle_beta   90.00
_cell.angle_gamma   90.00
#
_symmetry.space_group_name_H-M   'P 1'
#
loop_
_entity.id
_entity.type
_entity.pdbx_description
1 polymer ?
#
loop_
_entity_poly.entity_id
_entity_poly.type
_entity_poly.pdbx_seq_one_letter_code
_entity_poly.pdbx_strand_id
1 'polypeptide(L)'
;MPLTFAGCQKRKEVKTMNTLVIVLIAAVCLFGAYMLYGRWLANKWGIDPSAKTPAVVHEDGRDYVPTDGWTVFAHQFSSIAGAGPVTGAIQAAAFGWLPVLLWVLLGGIFFGAVTDFGALYASVKNDGKSMGMLI
;
A
#
# COMPACT_ATOMS: atom_id res chain seq x y z
N MET A 1 37.36 -27.87 32.97
CA MET A 1 37.74 -26.48 32.62
C MET A 1 36.49 -25.80 32.06
N PRO A 2 35.70 -25.06 32.87
CA PRO A 2 34.46 -24.46 32.40
C PRO A 2 34.74 -23.11 31.74
N LEU A 3 34.42 -22.97 30.45
CA LEU A 3 34.45 -21.71 29.75
C LEU A 3 33.23 -20.87 30.14
N THR A 4 33.46 -19.94 31.04
CA THR A 4 32.52 -18.92 31.48
C THR A 4 32.36 -17.88 30.36
N PHE A 5 31.29 -18.00 29.54
CA PHE A 5 30.83 -16.93 28.68
C PHE A 5 29.99 -15.93 29.49
N ALA A 6 30.63 -15.16 30.35
CA ALA A 6 30.03 -14.00 30.99
C ALA A 6 30.31 -12.76 30.15
N GLY A 7 29.76 -12.70 28.95
CA GLY A 7 29.63 -11.47 28.18
C GLY A 7 28.34 -10.77 28.58
N CYS A 8 28.40 -9.95 29.64
CA CYS A 8 27.32 -9.04 30.01
C CYS A 8 27.10 -8.05 28.89
N GLN A 9 26.28 -8.43 27.89
CA GLN A 9 25.72 -7.45 26.95
C GLN A 9 24.76 -6.57 27.76
N LYS A 10 25.21 -5.39 28.06
CA LYS A 10 24.44 -4.28 28.57
C LYS A 10 23.35 -4.02 27.50
N ARG A 11 22.20 -4.70 27.66
CA ARG A 11 21.01 -4.49 26.84
C ARG A 11 20.63 -3.02 27.06
N LYS A 12 21.03 -2.14 26.12
CA LYS A 12 20.47 -0.80 26.06
C LYS A 12 18.96 -1.00 26.09
N GLU A 13 18.30 -0.51 27.11
CA GLU A 13 16.86 -0.40 27.15
C GLU A 13 16.46 0.48 25.96
N VAL A 14 16.20 -0.16 24.85
CA VAL A 14 15.45 0.48 23.77
C VAL A 14 14.09 0.73 24.39
N LYS A 15 13.79 2.00 24.69
CA LYS A 15 12.45 2.41 25.09
C LYS A 15 11.49 1.77 24.10
N THR A 16 10.87 0.69 24.53
CA THR A 16 9.84 0.00 23.75
C THR A 16 8.68 0.96 23.64
N MET A 17 8.62 1.69 22.51
CA MET A 17 7.43 2.47 22.22
C MET A 17 6.25 1.49 22.18
N ASN A 18 5.19 1.84 22.88
CA ASN A 18 3.99 1.02 22.92
C ASN A 18 3.54 0.78 21.48
N THR A 19 3.37 -0.47 21.08
CA THR A 19 2.94 -0.86 19.72
C THR A 19 1.70 -0.09 19.27
N LEU A 20 0.79 0.18 20.20
CA LEU A 20 -0.41 0.96 19.93
C LEU A 20 -0.08 2.39 19.47
N VAL A 21 0.92 3.03 20.07
CA VAL A 21 1.36 4.38 19.67
C VAL A 21 1.94 4.36 18.26
N ILE A 22 2.74 3.33 17.92
CA ILE A 22 3.30 3.17 16.58
C ILE A 22 2.19 3.01 15.55
N VAL A 23 1.19 2.16 15.83
CA VAL A 23 0.04 1.94 14.93
C VAL A 23 -0.77 3.23 14.75
N LEU A 24 -1.02 3.99 15.81
CA LEU A 24 -1.75 5.26 15.72
C LEU A 24 -0.98 6.29 14.89
N ILE A 25 0.32 6.43 15.09
CA ILE A 25 1.16 7.34 14.29
C ILE A 25 1.12 6.91 12.82
N ALA A 26 1.28 5.63 12.54
CA ALA A 26 1.22 5.11 11.17
C ALA A 26 -0.14 5.38 10.52
N ALA A 27 -1.24 5.15 11.24
CA ALA A 27 -2.58 5.42 10.74
C ALA A 27 -2.79 6.91 10.42
N VAL A 28 -2.35 7.81 11.29
CA VAL A 28 -2.44 9.27 11.06
C VAL A 28 -1.59 9.68 9.85
N CYS A 29 -0.37 9.16 9.72
CA CYS A 29 0.50 9.42 8.56
C CYS A 29 -0.12 8.95 7.26
N LEU A 30 -0.67 7.73 7.22
CA LEU A 30 -1.32 7.17 6.03
C LEU A 30 -2.59 7.95 5.66
N PHE A 31 -3.41 8.30 6.65
CA PHE A 31 -4.60 9.12 6.41
C PHE A 31 -4.24 10.52 5.88
N GLY A 32 -3.23 11.17 6.47
CA GLY A 32 -2.71 12.45 5.99
C GLY A 32 -2.16 12.35 4.56
N ALA A 33 -1.41 11.30 4.25
CA ALA A 33 -0.91 11.04 2.90
C ALA A 33 -2.06 10.83 1.90
N TYR A 34 -3.09 10.07 2.26
CA TYR A 34 -4.28 9.89 1.43
C TYR A 34 -4.96 11.23 1.12
N MET A 35 -5.19 12.06 2.14
CA MET A 35 -5.88 13.34 1.98
C MET A 35 -5.07 14.37 1.18
N LEU A 36 -3.76 14.44 1.38
CA LEU A 36 -2.90 15.43 0.74
C LEU A 36 -2.32 14.92 -0.57
N TYR A 37 -1.56 13.83 -0.49
CA TYR A 37 -0.83 13.29 -1.63
C TYR A 37 -1.73 12.60 -2.65
N GLY A 38 -2.70 11.81 -2.19
CA GLY A 38 -3.67 11.15 -3.05
C GLY A 38 -4.51 12.15 -3.85
N ARG A 39 -5.00 13.21 -3.19
CA ARG A 39 -5.76 14.28 -3.88
C ARG A 39 -4.90 15.07 -4.84
N TRP A 40 -3.67 15.40 -4.47
CA TRP A 40 -2.73 16.06 -5.36
C TRP A 40 -2.44 15.23 -6.61
N LEU A 41 -2.23 13.93 -6.44
CA LEU A 41 -1.97 13.01 -7.53
C LEU A 41 -3.18 12.87 -8.47
N ALA A 42 -4.39 12.75 -7.91
CA ALA A 42 -5.63 12.71 -8.67
C ALA A 42 -5.83 13.96 -9.51
N ASN A 43 -5.59 15.15 -8.92
CA ASN A 43 -5.69 16.41 -9.62
C ASN A 43 -4.63 16.54 -10.72
N LYS A 44 -3.41 16.09 -10.46
CA LYS A 44 -2.31 16.14 -11.43
C LYS A 44 -2.56 15.25 -12.65
N TRP A 45 -3.21 14.12 -12.45
CA TRP A 45 -3.55 13.19 -13.54
C TRP A 45 -4.88 13.55 -14.23
N GLY A 46 -5.58 14.57 -13.75
CA GLY A 46 -6.83 15.03 -14.35
C GLY A 46 -7.95 13.99 -14.23
N ILE A 47 -8.06 13.35 -13.07
CA ILE A 47 -9.14 12.40 -12.82
C ILE A 47 -10.43 13.15 -12.63
N ASP A 48 -11.39 12.89 -13.51
CA ASP A 48 -12.74 13.41 -13.41
C ASP A 48 -13.65 12.39 -12.71
N PRO A 49 -14.13 12.70 -11.49
CA PRO A 49 -15.02 11.80 -10.77
C PRO A 49 -16.39 11.61 -11.44
N SER A 50 -16.75 12.48 -12.37
CA SER A 50 -18.01 12.39 -13.13
C SER A 50 -17.91 11.54 -14.39
N ALA A 51 -16.67 11.19 -14.81
CA ALA A 51 -16.44 10.39 -15.99
C ALA A 51 -16.96 8.95 -15.77
N LYS A 52 -17.73 8.46 -16.73
CA LYS A 52 -18.21 7.07 -16.71
C LYS A 52 -17.04 6.12 -16.94
N THR A 53 -16.96 5.08 -16.11
CA THR A 53 -15.96 4.03 -16.28
C THR A 53 -16.30 3.11 -17.45
N PRO A 54 -15.31 2.42 -18.05
CA PRO A 54 -15.55 1.47 -19.14
C PRO A 54 -16.60 0.40 -18.82
N ALA A 55 -16.66 -0.06 -17.57
CA ALA A 55 -17.65 -1.02 -17.12
C ALA A 55 -19.09 -0.52 -17.25
N VAL A 56 -19.31 0.80 -17.17
CA VAL A 56 -20.63 1.42 -17.35
C VAL A 56 -20.90 1.76 -18.81
N VAL A 57 -19.86 2.12 -19.58
CA VAL A 57 -20.00 2.52 -20.99
C VAL A 57 -20.19 1.32 -21.91
N HIS A 58 -19.48 0.24 -21.63
CA HIS A 58 -19.45 -0.98 -22.45
C HIS A 58 -20.12 -2.17 -21.76
N GLU A 59 -21.08 -1.91 -20.85
CA GLU A 59 -21.77 -2.95 -20.11
C GLU A 59 -22.35 -4.03 -21.04
N ASP A 60 -21.84 -5.26 -20.92
CA ASP A 60 -22.26 -6.42 -21.72
C ASP A 60 -22.73 -7.60 -20.85
N GLY A 61 -22.64 -7.46 -19.53
CA GLY A 61 -23.00 -8.50 -18.57
C GLY A 61 -22.05 -9.69 -18.50
N ARG A 62 -20.91 -9.63 -19.20
CA ARG A 62 -19.86 -10.67 -19.18
C ARG A 62 -18.49 -10.12 -18.84
N ASP A 63 -17.93 -9.30 -19.70
CA ASP A 63 -16.57 -8.72 -19.54
C ASP A 63 -16.64 -7.36 -18.86
N TYR A 64 -17.70 -6.60 -19.11
CA TYR A 64 -17.94 -5.29 -18.52
C TYR A 64 -19.19 -5.32 -17.64
N VAL A 65 -18.97 -5.49 -16.35
CA VAL A 65 -20.05 -5.53 -15.36
C VAL A 65 -19.82 -4.41 -14.33
N PRO A 66 -20.73 -3.44 -14.22
CA PRO A 66 -20.68 -2.44 -13.17
C PRO A 66 -20.75 -3.12 -11.81
N THR A 67 -19.73 -2.90 -10.99
CA THR A 67 -19.56 -3.57 -9.70
C THR A 67 -19.58 -2.54 -8.59
N ASP A 68 -20.11 -2.93 -7.43
CA ASP A 68 -20.14 -2.09 -6.24
C ASP A 68 -18.73 -1.70 -5.77
N GLY A 69 -18.56 -0.46 -5.32
CA GLY A 69 -17.29 0.10 -4.92
C GLY A 69 -16.57 -0.68 -3.81
N TRP A 70 -17.32 -1.30 -2.89
CA TRP A 70 -16.74 -2.16 -1.85
C TRP A 70 -16.14 -3.44 -2.41
N THR A 71 -16.77 -4.03 -3.40
CA THR A 71 -16.27 -5.24 -4.08
C THR A 71 -14.97 -4.92 -4.84
N VAL A 72 -14.95 -3.80 -5.56
CA VAL A 72 -13.73 -3.33 -6.25
C VAL A 72 -12.60 -3.06 -5.26
N PHE A 73 -12.89 -2.38 -4.15
CA PHE A 73 -11.92 -2.13 -3.09
C PHE A 73 -11.38 -3.43 -2.48
N ALA A 74 -12.26 -4.37 -2.14
CA ALA A 74 -11.86 -5.64 -1.56
C ALA A 74 -10.98 -6.47 -2.50
N HIS A 75 -11.31 -6.48 -3.79
CA HIS A 75 -10.52 -7.16 -4.82
C HIS A 75 -9.13 -6.52 -4.97
N GLN A 76 -9.07 -5.20 -5.05
CA GLN A 76 -7.81 -4.46 -5.17
C GLN A 76 -6.94 -4.67 -3.93
N PHE A 77 -7.53 -4.58 -2.74
CA PHE A 77 -6.83 -4.84 -1.49
C PHE A 77 -6.25 -6.26 -1.44
N SER A 78 -7.05 -7.26 -1.82
CA SER A 78 -6.61 -8.67 -1.86
C SER A 78 -5.45 -8.90 -2.85
N SER A 79 -5.45 -8.19 -3.98
CA SER A 79 -4.40 -8.29 -4.99
C SER A 79 -3.07 -7.68 -4.51
N ILE A 80 -3.13 -6.58 -3.74
CA ILE A 80 -1.96 -5.90 -3.19
C ILE A 80 -1.43 -6.63 -1.95
N ALA A 81 -2.32 -7.04 -1.04
CA ALA A 81 -1.98 -7.68 0.24
C ALA A 81 -1.60 -9.17 0.08
N GLY A 82 -0.81 -9.50 -0.93
CA GLY A 82 -0.30 -10.85 -1.14
C GLY A 82 0.78 -11.27 -0.14
N ALA A 83 1.34 -12.45 -0.32
CA ALA A 83 2.34 -13.02 0.58
C ALA A 83 3.62 -12.15 0.71
N GLY A 84 4.04 -11.47 -0.37
CA GLY A 84 5.23 -10.64 -0.40
C GLY A 84 5.24 -9.51 0.64
N PRO A 85 4.23 -8.64 0.69
CA PRO A 85 4.14 -7.57 1.68
C PRO A 85 4.16 -8.06 3.13
N VAL A 86 3.54 -9.22 3.41
CA VAL A 86 3.49 -9.80 4.75
C VAL A 86 4.85 -10.39 5.13
N THR A 87 5.41 -11.28 4.29
CA THR A 87 6.69 -11.93 4.56
C THR A 87 7.85 -10.95 4.52
N GLY A 88 7.80 -9.95 3.63
CA GLY A 88 8.80 -8.89 3.54
C GLY A 88 8.89 -8.06 4.81
N ALA A 89 7.76 -7.67 5.38
CA ALA A 89 7.71 -6.93 6.64
C ALA A 89 8.27 -7.76 7.81
N ILE A 90 7.97 -9.06 7.88
CA ILE A 90 8.51 -9.98 8.89
C ILE A 90 10.03 -10.11 8.77
N GLN A 91 10.55 -10.32 7.57
CA GLN A 91 11.99 -10.41 7.33
C GLN A 91 12.71 -9.09 7.64
N ALA A 92 12.12 -7.98 7.24
CA ALA A 92 12.68 -6.66 7.50
C ALA A 92 12.72 -6.32 8.99
N ALA A 93 11.85 -6.89 9.82
CA ALA A 93 11.85 -6.71 11.26
C ALA A 93 13.16 -7.19 11.93
N ALA A 94 13.94 -8.07 11.27
CA ALA A 94 15.27 -8.45 11.73
C ALA A 94 16.26 -7.27 11.75
N PHE A 95 16.05 -6.25 10.95
CA PHE A 95 16.86 -5.02 10.91
C PHE A 95 16.45 -3.97 11.95
N GLY A 96 15.36 -4.22 12.68
CA GLY A 96 14.80 -3.32 13.67
C GLY A 96 13.49 -2.68 13.21
N TRP A 97 12.66 -2.29 14.18
CA TRP A 97 11.32 -1.79 13.91
C TRP A 97 11.29 -0.41 13.23
N LEU A 98 12.23 0.47 13.54
CA LEU A 98 12.22 1.85 13.00
C LEU A 98 12.54 1.92 11.51
N PRO A 99 13.61 1.26 10.99
CA PRO A 99 13.84 1.19 9.56
C PRO A 99 12.68 0.58 8.78
N VAL A 100 12.07 -0.48 9.34
CA VAL A 100 10.92 -1.14 8.72
C VAL A 100 9.72 -0.20 8.66
N LEU A 101 9.40 0.47 9.75
CA LEU A 101 8.28 1.42 9.79
C LEU A 101 8.46 2.55 8.77
N LEU A 102 9.65 3.14 8.71
CA LEU A 102 9.95 4.18 7.73
C LEU A 102 9.84 3.68 6.30
N TRP A 103 10.36 2.48 6.02
CA TRP A 103 10.29 1.88 4.69
C TRP A 103 8.84 1.56 4.28
N VAL A 104 8.05 0.98 5.17
CA VAL A 104 6.64 0.67 4.91
C VAL A 104 5.83 1.94 4.66
N LEU A 105 6.01 2.98 5.47
CA LEU A 105 5.29 4.24 5.31
C LEU A 105 5.71 4.99 4.04
N LEU A 106 7.01 5.25 3.87
CA LEU A 106 7.51 6.02 2.73
C LEU A 106 7.37 5.22 1.43
N GLY A 107 7.70 3.93 1.45
CA GLY A 107 7.54 3.04 0.31
C GLY A 107 6.08 2.90 -0.11
N GLY A 108 5.17 2.68 0.85
CA GLY A 108 3.74 2.59 0.59
C GLY A 108 3.14 3.88 0.04
N ILE A 109 3.53 5.05 0.57
CA ILE A 109 3.00 6.35 0.14
C ILE A 109 3.54 6.75 -1.23
N PHE A 110 4.87 6.70 -1.43
CA PHE A 110 5.49 7.27 -2.63
C PHE A 110 5.64 6.28 -3.78
N PHE A 111 5.89 5.01 -3.49
CA PHE A 111 6.04 3.99 -4.53
C PHE A 111 4.76 3.18 -4.72
N GLY A 112 4.25 2.54 -3.67
CA GLY A 112 3.07 1.70 -3.75
C GLY A 112 1.84 2.46 -4.26
N ALA A 113 1.49 3.58 -3.64
CA ALA A 113 0.32 4.36 -4.04
C ALA A 113 0.42 4.87 -5.49
N VAL A 114 1.61 5.28 -5.95
CA VAL A 114 1.78 5.77 -7.33
C VAL A 114 1.68 4.64 -8.35
N THR A 115 2.30 3.50 -8.08
CA THR A 115 2.24 2.35 -9.00
C THR A 115 0.84 1.76 -9.10
N ASP A 116 0.20 1.53 -7.96
CA ASP A 116 -1.12 0.88 -7.93
C ASP A 116 -2.22 1.81 -8.46
N PHE A 117 -2.19 3.07 -8.05
CA PHE A 117 -3.13 4.07 -8.55
C PHE A 117 -2.90 4.37 -10.04
N GLY A 118 -1.61 4.41 -10.47
CA GLY A 118 -1.25 4.59 -11.88
C GLY A 118 -1.70 3.44 -12.76
N ALA A 119 -1.54 2.21 -12.30
CA ALA A 119 -2.00 1.03 -13.01
C ALA A 119 -3.52 1.02 -13.17
N LEU A 120 -4.25 1.31 -12.08
CA LEU A 120 -5.71 1.40 -12.12
C LEU A 120 -6.19 2.53 -13.05
N TYR A 121 -5.60 3.72 -12.95
CA TYR A 121 -5.92 4.85 -13.81
C TYR A 121 -5.65 4.55 -15.29
N ALA A 122 -4.48 3.98 -15.60
CA ALA A 122 -4.12 3.61 -16.96
C ALA A 122 -5.08 2.55 -17.54
N SER A 123 -5.48 1.56 -16.74
CA SER A 123 -6.46 0.55 -17.14
C SER A 123 -7.83 1.18 -17.44
N VAL A 124 -8.35 2.01 -16.54
CA VAL A 124 -9.65 2.68 -16.72
C VAL A 124 -9.65 3.59 -17.95
N LYS A 125 -8.54 4.31 -18.20
CA LYS A 125 -8.41 5.22 -19.33
C LYS A 125 -8.27 4.51 -20.67
N ASN A 126 -7.91 3.23 -20.68
CA ASN A 126 -7.69 2.41 -21.87
C ASN A 126 -8.69 1.24 -21.93
N ASP A 127 -9.95 1.49 -21.66
CA ASP A 127 -11.07 0.54 -21.79
C ASP A 127 -10.89 -0.75 -20.97
N GLY A 128 -10.31 -0.66 -19.78
CA GLY A 128 -10.13 -1.81 -18.89
C GLY A 128 -9.01 -2.78 -19.28
N LYS A 129 -8.11 -2.38 -20.19
CA LYS A 129 -6.98 -3.22 -20.61
C LYS A 129 -5.99 -3.43 -19.47
N SER A 130 -5.41 -4.62 -19.41
CA SER A 130 -4.34 -4.92 -18.47
C SER A 130 -3.05 -4.17 -18.83
N MET A 131 -2.19 -3.92 -17.83
CA MET A 131 -0.91 -3.25 -18.08
C MET A 131 -0.04 -3.99 -19.12
N GLY A 132 -0.10 -5.33 -19.17
CA GLY A 132 0.60 -6.11 -20.18
C GLY A 132 0.08 -5.95 -21.61
N MET A 133 -1.12 -5.40 -21.78
CA MET A 133 -1.68 -5.09 -23.09
C MET A 133 -1.41 -3.64 -23.53
N LEU A 134 -0.90 -2.81 -22.61
CA LEU A 134 -0.59 -1.40 -22.86
C LEU A 134 0.89 -1.15 -23.21
N ILE A 135 1.73 -2.17 -23.00
CA ILE A 135 3.15 -2.19 -23.30
C ILE A 135 3.38 -2.93 -24.61
#